data_0d594aa32770fe670040c013d5513da5
#
_entry.id   0d594aa32770fe670040c013d5513da5
#
_cell.length_a   1.000
_cell.length_b   1.000
_cell.length_c   1.000
_cell.angle_alpha   90.00
_cell.angle_beta   90.00
_cell.angle_gamma   90.00
#
_symmetry.space_group_name_H-M   'P 1'
#
loop_
_entity.id
_entity.type
_entity.pdbx_description
1 polymer ?
#
loop_
_entity_poly.entity_id
_entity_poly.type
_entity_poly.pdbx_seq_one_letter_code
_entity_poly.pdbx_strand_id
1 'polypeptide(L)'
;MKKTFIILGFTMLIMSCTSPKPEATNEDVQEVATIEKETTQTSAVSDYMTLKDAFVKSDATAAKAAASALSQSLEAEHMDAEVIEAANLIASSDDLKGQRAAFKTITDGLILALKADKETAGVYVQYCPMAFGNTGANWLSMSEEILNPYFGAMMLKCGRVEEEI
;
A
#
# COMPACT_ATOMS: atom_id res chain seq x y z
N MET A 1 37.91 -37.79 20.00
CA MET A 1 37.47 -38.05 21.39
C MET A 1 35.96 -38.28 21.33
N LYS A 2 35.59 -39.56 21.51
CA LYS A 2 34.21 -40.07 21.52
C LYS A 2 33.55 -39.68 22.85
N LYS A 3 32.34 -39.13 22.80
CA LYS A 3 31.43 -39.11 23.96
C LYS A 3 30.05 -39.60 23.55
N THR A 4 29.79 -40.81 23.91
CA THR A 4 28.55 -41.56 23.93
C THR A 4 27.69 -41.10 25.11
N PHE A 5 26.39 -40.81 24.89
CA PHE A 5 25.38 -40.73 25.96
C PHE A 5 24.07 -41.33 25.43
N ILE A 6 23.82 -42.52 25.78
CA ILE A 6 22.87 -43.23 26.68
C ILE A 6 21.42 -42.72 26.55
N ILE A 7 20.62 -43.67 25.98
CA ILE A 7 19.17 -43.74 25.90
C ILE A 7 18.61 -43.97 27.31
N LEU A 8 17.59 -43.22 27.69
CA LEU A 8 16.71 -43.63 28.79
C LEU A 8 15.26 -43.53 28.30
N GLY A 9 14.65 -44.66 28.10
CA GLY A 9 13.25 -44.84 27.79
C GLY A 9 12.35 -44.48 28.97
N PHE A 10 11.25 -43.84 28.65
CA PHE A 10 10.15 -43.69 29.59
C PHE A 10 8.87 -44.15 28.92
N THR A 11 8.49 -45.35 29.25
CA THR A 11 7.21 -45.99 28.94
C THR A 11 6.15 -45.45 29.90
N MET A 12 5.06 -44.87 29.43
CA MET A 12 3.89 -44.65 30.28
C MET A 12 2.58 -44.91 29.56
N LEU A 13 1.98 -45.93 30.01
CA LEU A 13 0.63 -46.47 30.02
C LEU A 13 -0.48 -45.65 29.33
N ILE A 14 -1.15 -46.43 28.52
CA ILE A 14 -2.50 -46.23 27.96
C ILE A 14 -3.55 -46.25 29.07
N MET A 15 -4.44 -45.28 29.06
CA MET A 15 -5.75 -45.40 29.71
C MET A 15 -6.83 -45.02 28.69
N SER A 16 -7.53 -46.08 28.26
CA SER A 16 -8.74 -46.09 27.49
C SER A 16 -9.90 -45.56 28.33
N CYS A 17 -10.63 -44.58 27.82
CA CYS A 17 -12.01 -44.33 28.26
C CYS A 17 -12.88 -44.21 27.05
N THR A 18 -13.85 -45.11 26.96
CA THR A 18 -14.88 -45.32 25.97
C THR A 18 -16.04 -44.35 26.16
N SER A 19 -16.45 -43.70 25.05
CA SER A 19 -17.82 -43.29 24.58
C SER A 19 -18.83 -42.60 25.54
N PRO A 20 -19.81 -41.82 25.01
CA PRO A 20 -20.59 -42.13 23.85
C PRO A 20 -20.81 -40.95 22.84
N LYS A 21 -21.16 -41.31 21.62
CA LYS A 21 -21.67 -40.51 20.53
C LYS A 21 -23.00 -39.86 20.90
N PRO A 22 -23.27 -38.62 20.48
CA PRO A 22 -24.54 -38.29 19.89
C PRO A 22 -24.39 -37.85 18.44
N GLU A 23 -25.35 -38.23 17.76
CA GLU A 23 -25.89 -38.17 16.43
C GLU A 23 -25.89 -36.79 15.76
N ALA A 24 -25.78 -36.85 14.46
CA ALA A 24 -25.73 -35.79 13.46
C ALA A 24 -26.76 -34.68 13.61
N THR A 25 -26.31 -33.46 13.41
CA THR A 25 -27.07 -32.49 12.64
C THR A 25 -26.10 -31.79 11.69
N ASN A 26 -26.32 -32.02 10.40
CA ASN A 26 -25.76 -31.25 9.31
C ASN A 26 -26.30 -29.81 9.43
N GLU A 27 -25.48 -28.87 9.87
CA GLU A 27 -25.67 -27.47 9.55
C GLU A 27 -24.63 -27.14 8.49
N ASP A 28 -25.15 -26.97 7.32
CA ASP A 28 -24.56 -26.47 6.10
C ASP A 28 -23.98 -25.06 6.39
N VAL A 29 -22.71 -25.03 6.84
CA VAL A 29 -21.97 -23.77 6.88
C VAL A 29 -21.55 -23.48 5.45
N GLN A 30 -22.43 -22.79 4.77
CA GLN A 30 -22.17 -22.17 3.49
C GLN A 30 -21.02 -21.15 3.72
N GLU A 31 -19.81 -21.60 3.45
CA GLU A 31 -18.63 -20.78 3.35
C GLU A 31 -18.87 -19.75 2.24
N VAL A 32 -19.31 -18.57 2.65
CA VAL A 32 -19.37 -17.41 1.77
C VAL A 32 -17.92 -17.08 1.43
N ALA A 33 -17.46 -17.66 0.33
CA ALA A 33 -16.24 -17.19 -0.33
C ALA A 33 -16.50 -15.74 -0.77
N THR A 34 -16.15 -14.80 0.08
CA THR A 34 -15.89 -13.42 -0.35
C THR A 34 -14.77 -13.52 -1.37
N ILE A 35 -15.13 -13.44 -2.64
CA ILE A 35 -14.19 -13.18 -3.73
C ILE A 35 -13.70 -11.75 -3.46
N GLU A 36 -12.66 -11.62 -2.63
CA GLU A 36 -11.85 -10.43 -2.62
C GLU A 36 -11.24 -10.38 -4.03
N LYS A 37 -11.65 -9.36 -4.79
CA LYS A 37 -11.04 -9.02 -6.06
C LYS A 37 -9.58 -8.72 -5.74
N GLU A 38 -8.72 -9.69 -5.97
CA GLU A 38 -7.27 -9.55 -5.77
C GLU A 38 -6.80 -8.50 -6.77
N THR A 39 -6.68 -7.27 -6.28
CA THR A 39 -6.14 -6.16 -7.06
C THR A 39 -4.65 -6.41 -7.18
N THR A 40 -4.20 -6.78 -8.37
CA THR A 40 -2.77 -6.95 -8.66
C THR A 40 -2.13 -5.56 -8.62
N GLN A 41 -1.62 -5.18 -7.45
CA GLN A 41 -0.86 -3.94 -7.27
C GLN A 41 0.62 -4.22 -7.42
N THR A 42 1.33 -3.33 -8.12
CA THR A 42 2.78 -3.32 -8.10
C THR A 42 3.31 -2.82 -6.75
N SER A 43 4.56 -3.11 -6.43
CA SER A 43 5.20 -2.63 -5.20
C SER A 43 5.28 -1.10 -5.18
N ALA A 44 5.52 -0.45 -6.33
CA ALA A 44 5.55 1.01 -6.43
C ALA A 44 4.20 1.66 -6.10
N VAL A 45 3.07 1.07 -6.48
CA VAL A 45 1.75 1.60 -6.12
C VAL A 45 1.52 1.51 -4.60
N SER A 46 1.90 0.39 -3.96
CA SER A 46 1.78 0.22 -2.52
C SER A 46 2.63 1.24 -1.75
N ASP A 47 3.89 1.43 -2.17
CA ASP A 47 4.80 2.40 -1.54
C ASP A 47 4.34 3.84 -1.78
N TYR A 48 3.80 4.13 -2.98
CA TYR A 48 3.16 5.41 -3.27
C TYR A 48 2.00 5.72 -2.33
N MET A 49 1.13 4.74 -2.03
CA MET A 49 0.03 4.94 -1.08
C MET A 49 0.57 5.28 0.32
N THR A 50 1.65 4.65 0.75
CA THR A 50 2.32 4.96 2.03
C THR A 50 2.84 6.40 2.04
N LEU A 51 3.47 6.85 0.95
CA LEU A 51 3.94 8.22 0.79
C LEU A 51 2.79 9.23 0.77
N LYS A 52 1.73 8.95 0.01
CA LYS A 52 0.52 9.75 -0.04
C LYS A 52 -0.09 9.94 1.35
N ASP A 53 -0.17 8.88 2.15
CA ASP A 53 -0.72 8.94 3.50
C ASP A 53 0.14 9.76 4.47
N ALA A 54 1.46 9.78 4.29
CA ALA A 54 2.35 10.68 5.02
C ALA A 54 2.05 12.15 4.68
N PHE A 55 1.80 12.47 3.41
CA PHE A 55 1.42 13.83 2.99
C PHE A 55 0.02 14.24 3.47
N VAL A 56 -0.94 13.32 3.52
CA VAL A 56 -2.27 13.57 4.13
C VAL A 56 -2.12 13.98 5.59
N LYS A 57 -1.19 13.35 6.32
CA LYS A 57 -0.86 13.67 7.72
C LYS A 57 0.05 14.90 7.85
N SER A 58 0.58 15.42 6.73
CA SER A 58 1.58 16.50 6.71
C SER A 58 2.86 16.16 7.47
N ASP A 59 3.26 14.90 7.45
CA ASP A 59 4.45 14.37 8.14
C ASP A 59 5.63 14.26 7.15
N ALA A 60 6.51 15.28 7.16
CA ALA A 60 7.67 15.33 6.29
C ALA A 60 8.68 14.21 6.59
N THR A 61 8.81 13.78 7.85
CA THR A 61 9.73 12.72 8.24
C THR A 61 9.24 11.35 7.76
N ALA A 62 7.95 11.06 7.94
CA ALA A 62 7.35 9.84 7.40
C ALA A 62 7.40 9.84 5.86
N ALA A 63 7.19 11.00 5.21
CA ALA A 63 7.31 11.13 3.77
C ALA A 63 8.72 10.79 3.25
N LYS A 64 9.79 11.21 3.95
CA LYS A 64 11.17 10.82 3.60
C LYS A 64 11.37 9.31 3.62
N ALA A 65 10.92 8.66 4.69
CA ALA A 65 11.08 7.22 4.83
C ALA A 65 10.28 6.46 3.73
N ALA A 66 9.05 6.86 3.48
CA ALA A 66 8.21 6.27 2.45
C ALA A 66 8.77 6.49 1.04
N ALA A 67 9.30 7.69 0.76
CA ALA A 67 9.90 8.00 -0.54
C ALA A 67 11.18 7.19 -0.81
N SER A 68 11.95 6.87 0.22
CA SER A 68 13.13 6.00 0.08
C SER A 68 12.75 4.56 -0.34
N ALA A 69 11.66 4.01 0.20
CA ALA A 69 11.14 2.72 -0.22
C ALA A 69 10.59 2.81 -1.65
N LEU A 70 9.77 3.83 -1.93
CA LEU A 70 9.20 4.06 -3.25
C LEU A 70 10.27 4.19 -4.34
N SER A 71 11.39 4.89 -4.08
CA SER A 71 12.48 5.02 -5.06
C SER A 71 13.02 3.64 -5.47
N GLN A 72 13.20 2.72 -4.52
CA GLN A 72 13.68 1.38 -4.79
C GLN A 72 12.67 0.57 -5.64
N SER A 73 11.38 0.69 -5.35
CA SER A 73 10.34 0.02 -6.13
C SER A 73 10.23 0.59 -7.54
N LEU A 74 10.34 1.91 -7.70
CA LEU A 74 10.35 2.57 -9.03
C LEU A 74 11.56 2.15 -9.87
N GLU A 75 12.75 2.00 -9.25
CA GLU A 75 13.94 1.48 -9.91
C GLU A 75 13.75 0.01 -10.36
N ALA A 76 13.19 -0.82 -9.49
CA ALA A 76 12.94 -2.23 -9.79
C ALA A 76 11.90 -2.42 -10.92
N GLU A 77 10.94 -1.52 -11.02
CA GLU A 77 9.91 -1.51 -12.07
C GLU A 77 10.34 -0.73 -13.32
N HIS A 78 11.61 -0.26 -13.38
CA HIS A 78 12.19 0.46 -14.52
C HIS A 78 11.42 1.72 -14.92
N MET A 79 10.91 2.45 -13.92
CA MET A 79 10.24 3.71 -14.15
C MET A 79 11.18 4.78 -14.71
N ASP A 80 10.62 5.81 -15.32
CA ASP A 80 11.39 6.92 -15.87
C ASP A 80 12.29 7.59 -14.82
N ALA A 81 13.51 7.96 -15.23
CA ALA A 81 14.52 8.53 -14.33
C ALA A 81 14.02 9.80 -13.60
N GLU A 82 13.18 10.61 -14.24
CA GLU A 82 12.59 11.81 -13.63
C GLU A 82 11.69 11.45 -12.43
N VAL A 83 10.94 10.35 -12.52
CA VAL A 83 10.06 9.86 -11.45
C VAL A 83 10.89 9.35 -10.27
N ILE A 84 11.96 8.60 -10.56
CA ILE A 84 12.89 8.09 -9.54
C ILE A 84 13.62 9.25 -8.84
N GLU A 85 14.10 10.24 -9.61
CA GLU A 85 14.77 11.42 -9.06
C GLU A 85 13.84 12.24 -8.15
N ALA A 86 12.57 12.38 -8.52
CA ALA A 86 11.57 13.03 -7.68
C ALA A 86 11.36 12.31 -6.34
N ALA A 87 11.38 10.97 -6.32
CA ALA A 87 11.31 10.19 -5.08
C ALA A 87 12.57 10.40 -4.21
N ASN A 88 13.76 10.41 -4.81
CA ASN A 88 15.02 10.69 -4.11
C ASN A 88 15.09 12.11 -3.55
N LEU A 89 14.49 13.09 -4.24
CA LEU A 89 14.38 14.46 -3.76
C LEU A 89 13.50 14.53 -2.49
N ILE A 90 12.38 13.82 -2.47
CA ILE A 90 11.55 13.73 -1.25
C ILE A 90 12.33 13.08 -0.11
N ALA A 91 13.01 11.96 -0.39
CA ALA A 91 13.77 11.20 0.60
C ALA A 91 14.92 12.03 1.25
N SER A 92 15.44 13.03 0.56
CA SER A 92 16.55 13.88 1.02
C SER A 92 16.13 15.22 1.62
N SER A 93 14.84 15.61 1.50
CA SER A 93 14.36 16.94 1.90
C SER A 93 13.52 16.90 3.18
N ASP A 94 13.62 17.94 4.01
CA ASP A 94 12.71 18.18 5.15
C ASP A 94 11.65 19.26 4.83
N ASP A 95 11.72 19.87 3.64
CA ASP A 95 10.75 20.87 3.21
C ASP A 95 9.49 20.20 2.64
N LEU A 96 8.44 20.16 3.45
CA LEU A 96 7.15 19.57 3.06
C LEU A 96 6.56 20.17 1.76
N LYS A 97 6.81 21.47 1.51
CA LYS A 97 6.31 22.12 0.29
C LYS A 97 7.05 21.60 -0.94
N GLY A 98 8.37 21.52 -0.87
CA GLY A 98 9.22 20.94 -1.92
C GLY A 98 8.91 19.46 -2.15
N GLN A 99 8.76 18.70 -1.07
CA GLN A 99 8.35 17.29 -1.13
C GLN A 99 7.02 17.11 -1.88
N ARG A 100 6.00 17.92 -1.58
CA ARG A 100 4.70 17.88 -2.29
C ARG A 100 4.81 18.25 -3.76
N ALA A 101 5.74 19.15 -4.12
CA ALA A 101 5.99 19.46 -5.52
C ALA A 101 6.59 18.27 -6.28
N ALA A 102 7.57 17.59 -5.70
CA ALA A 102 8.16 16.38 -6.25
C ALA A 102 7.14 15.21 -6.30
N PHE A 103 6.28 15.10 -5.29
CA PHE A 103 5.19 14.11 -5.27
C PHE A 103 4.25 14.23 -6.47
N LYS A 104 3.99 15.47 -6.96
CA LYS A 104 3.22 15.66 -8.19
C LYS A 104 3.89 15.01 -9.40
N THR A 105 5.21 15.14 -9.54
CA THR A 105 5.96 14.50 -10.64
C THR A 105 5.85 12.98 -10.59
N ILE A 106 5.98 12.39 -9.39
CA ILE A 106 5.80 10.94 -9.19
C ILE A 106 4.39 10.52 -9.60
N THR A 107 3.39 11.27 -9.15
CA THR A 107 1.97 10.98 -9.46
C THR A 107 1.73 10.99 -10.97
N ASP A 108 2.20 12.02 -11.67
CA ASP A 108 1.99 12.16 -13.12
C ASP A 108 2.63 10.98 -13.88
N GLY A 109 3.85 10.57 -13.48
CA GLY A 109 4.53 9.42 -14.06
C GLY A 109 3.82 8.09 -13.79
N LEU A 110 3.37 7.85 -12.56
CA LEU A 110 2.62 6.63 -12.23
C LEU A 110 1.28 6.55 -12.94
N ILE A 111 0.54 7.66 -13.08
CA ILE A 111 -0.72 7.68 -13.85
C ILE A 111 -0.47 7.24 -15.30
N LEU A 112 0.62 7.71 -15.93
CA LEU A 112 0.96 7.31 -17.29
C LEU A 112 1.27 5.82 -17.38
N ALA A 113 2.07 5.30 -16.45
CA ALA A 113 2.43 3.89 -16.40
C ALA A 113 1.22 2.98 -16.19
N LEU A 114 0.36 3.31 -15.20
CA LEU A 114 -0.82 2.53 -14.88
C LEU A 114 -1.86 2.52 -16.00
N LYS A 115 -2.03 3.63 -16.71
CA LYS A 115 -2.90 3.68 -17.90
C LYS A 115 -2.39 2.88 -19.09
N ALA A 116 -1.09 2.65 -19.16
CA ALA A 116 -0.48 1.78 -20.18
C ALA A 116 -0.60 0.29 -19.81
N ASP A 117 -0.66 -0.02 -18.51
CA ASP A 117 -0.86 -1.36 -17.97
C ASP A 117 -2.36 -1.68 -17.91
N LYS A 118 -2.77 -2.72 -18.65
CA LYS A 118 -4.17 -3.15 -18.71
C LYS A 118 -4.57 -4.12 -17.58
N GLU A 119 -3.62 -4.53 -16.77
CA GLU A 119 -3.84 -5.48 -15.67
C GLU A 119 -4.10 -4.77 -14.34
N THR A 120 -3.75 -3.49 -14.23
CA THR A 120 -4.04 -2.68 -13.04
C THR A 120 -5.52 -2.33 -12.99
N ALA A 121 -6.13 -2.47 -11.82
CA ALA A 121 -7.52 -2.12 -11.59
C ALA A 121 -7.75 -1.64 -10.15
N GLY A 122 -8.78 -0.79 -9.96
CA GLY A 122 -9.22 -0.34 -8.64
C GLY A 122 -8.35 0.78 -8.06
N VAL A 123 -7.63 1.53 -8.90
CA VAL A 123 -6.91 2.74 -8.54
C VAL A 123 -7.68 3.96 -9.01
N TYR A 124 -8.00 4.86 -8.10
CA TYR A 124 -8.71 6.11 -8.39
C TYR A 124 -7.71 7.23 -8.65
N VAL A 125 -7.88 7.94 -9.75
CA VAL A 125 -7.24 9.24 -9.98
C VAL A 125 -8.14 10.29 -9.36
N GLN A 126 -7.61 11.00 -8.38
CA GLN A 126 -8.31 12.10 -7.69
C GLN A 126 -7.62 13.43 -8.02
N TYR A 127 -8.38 14.54 -8.00
CA TYR A 127 -7.90 15.85 -8.42
C TYR A 127 -8.33 16.96 -7.47
N CYS A 128 -7.40 17.86 -7.15
CA CYS A 128 -7.68 19.09 -6.42
C CYS A 128 -7.40 20.32 -7.30
N PRO A 129 -8.42 21.14 -7.65
CA PRO A 129 -8.22 22.31 -8.51
C PRO A 129 -7.43 23.44 -7.83
N MET A 130 -7.35 23.42 -6.50
CA MET A 130 -6.70 24.50 -5.73
C MET A 130 -5.21 24.23 -5.46
N ALA A 131 -4.70 23.02 -5.76
CA ALA A 131 -3.29 22.72 -5.58
C ALA A 131 -2.41 23.65 -6.44
N PHE A 132 -1.21 23.95 -5.92
CA PHE A 132 -0.20 24.76 -6.61
C PHE A 132 -0.73 26.10 -7.18
N GLY A 133 -1.43 26.87 -6.34
CA GLY A 133 -1.91 28.19 -6.71
C GLY A 133 -3.03 28.18 -7.77
N ASN A 134 -3.91 27.18 -7.68
CA ASN A 134 -5.04 26.93 -8.59
C ASN A 134 -4.65 26.40 -9.98
N THR A 135 -3.45 25.86 -10.15
CA THR A 135 -3.11 25.10 -11.36
C THR A 135 -3.66 23.69 -11.32
N GLY A 136 -3.95 23.19 -10.12
CA GLY A 136 -4.48 21.86 -9.88
C GLY A 136 -3.42 20.76 -9.85
N ALA A 137 -3.75 19.66 -9.23
CA ALA A 137 -2.93 18.46 -9.26
C ALA A 137 -3.73 17.20 -8.97
N ASN A 138 -3.29 16.09 -9.56
CA ASN A 138 -3.84 14.76 -9.32
C ASN A 138 -3.09 14.04 -8.19
N TRP A 139 -3.73 13.01 -7.62
CA TRP A 139 -3.09 11.95 -6.85
C TRP A 139 -3.82 10.64 -7.07
N LEU A 140 -3.16 9.52 -6.73
CA LEU A 140 -3.74 8.20 -6.77
C LEU A 140 -4.26 7.78 -5.40
N SER A 141 -5.34 7.02 -5.38
CA SER A 141 -5.96 6.48 -4.17
C SER A 141 -6.54 5.09 -4.42
N MET A 142 -6.59 4.25 -3.38
CA MET A 142 -7.30 2.96 -3.41
C MET A 142 -8.75 3.08 -2.95
N SER A 143 -9.24 4.29 -2.74
CA SER A 143 -10.59 4.57 -2.26
C SER A 143 -11.12 5.82 -2.94
N GLU A 144 -12.43 5.87 -3.16
CA GLU A 144 -13.12 7.08 -3.61
C GLU A 144 -13.10 8.22 -2.58
N GLU A 145 -12.77 7.89 -1.32
CA GLU A 145 -12.70 8.90 -0.27
C GLU A 145 -11.62 9.93 -0.59
N ILE A 146 -12.00 11.20 -0.59
CA ILE A 146 -11.07 12.30 -0.82
C ILE A 146 -10.26 12.58 0.44
N LEU A 147 -8.95 12.31 0.35
CA LEU A 147 -7.95 12.62 1.37
C LEU A 147 -6.78 13.34 0.69
N ASN A 148 -6.83 14.67 0.69
CA ASN A 148 -5.94 15.51 -0.11
C ASN A 148 -4.50 15.54 0.44
N PRO A 149 -3.49 15.02 -0.27
CA PRO A 149 -2.10 15.00 0.19
C PRO A 149 -1.40 16.36 0.06
N TYR A 150 -1.88 17.24 -0.82
CA TYR A 150 -1.25 18.55 -1.07
C TYR A 150 -1.53 19.56 0.04
N PHE A 151 -2.67 19.43 0.72
CA PHE A 151 -3.07 20.34 1.80
C PHE A 151 -3.13 19.67 3.17
N GLY A 152 -3.31 18.36 3.22
CA GLY A 152 -3.51 17.64 4.49
C GLY A 152 -4.73 18.18 5.25
N ALA A 153 -4.61 18.30 6.58
CA ALA A 153 -5.71 18.70 7.44
C ALA A 153 -6.32 20.08 7.11
N MET A 154 -5.58 20.97 6.43
CA MET A 154 -6.09 22.30 6.08
C MET A 154 -7.24 22.25 5.07
N MET A 155 -7.18 21.33 4.11
CA MET A 155 -8.19 21.18 3.06
C MET A 155 -8.35 19.71 2.68
N LEU A 156 -8.51 18.85 3.69
CA LEU A 156 -8.47 17.39 3.57
C LEU A 156 -9.46 16.84 2.53
N LYS A 157 -10.63 17.43 2.42
CA LYS A 157 -11.71 16.99 1.53
C LYS A 157 -11.79 17.81 0.22
N CYS A 158 -10.79 18.64 -0.05
CA CYS A 158 -10.75 19.40 -1.32
C CYS A 158 -10.28 18.50 -2.46
N GLY A 159 -11.21 18.15 -3.32
CA GLY A 159 -10.94 17.33 -4.51
C GLY A 159 -12.17 16.55 -4.94
N ARG A 160 -11.98 15.76 -5.99
CA ARG A 160 -12.97 14.82 -6.54
C ARG A 160 -12.28 13.65 -7.19
N VAL A 161 -13.00 12.57 -7.41
CA VAL A 161 -12.57 11.47 -8.28
C VAL A 161 -12.72 11.94 -9.74
N GLU A 162 -11.69 11.76 -10.55
CA GLU A 162 -11.72 12.01 -12.00
C GLU A 162 -12.02 10.73 -12.79
N GLU A 163 -11.36 9.63 -12.41
CA GLU A 163 -11.51 8.34 -13.08
C GLU A 163 -11.04 7.18 -12.16
N GLU A 164 -11.40 5.97 -12.52
CA GLU A 164 -10.87 4.71 -11.98
C GLU A 164 -10.06 4.02 -13.09
N ILE A 165 -8.84 3.59 -12.75
CA ILE A 165 -7.94 2.81 -13.60
C ILE A 165 -8.09 1.34 -13.22
#